data_f430b93ae0f9f9162cb5738ac34e49a5
#
_entry.id   f430b93ae0f9f9162cb5738ac34e49a5
#
_cell.length_a   1.000
_cell.length_b   1.000
_cell.length_c   1.000
_cell.angle_alpha   90.00
_cell.angle_beta   90.00
_cell.angle_gamma   90.00
#
_symmetry.space_group_name_H-M   'P 1'
#
loop_
_entity.id
_entity.type
_entity.pdbx_description
1 polymer ?
#
loop_
_entity_poly.entity_id
_entity_poly.type
_entity_poly.pdbx_seq_one_letter_code
_entity_poly.pdbx_strand_id
1 'polypeptide(L)'
;MNYSHLKFAKATSEFNSFSRAAGHCHVTQPTLSNGISKLEKELGQKIFTGTTRMVELTPFGEILLPTIASILRLEEMIHFSAKEFSNPETMVMKIGMSPLINSKFVTLLTNSYKARNSKHEVLLVEENLGALDEMLKNRELDLVLVPIVKKTSARNSLPLYDEDLFFIDHADSPETNVLINKIREKTFVMVPDSCGLSEIMRSLLRTTRHEAKEYEGKALSYQVLSDWASHGLGSAILPRSKILPHISKQRIFNAIKPAKFSFEAKWLEKENGPLNNLIQHFKSNVDDISRGLAE
;
A
#
# COMPACT_ATOMS: atom_id res chain seq x y z
N MET A 1 26.96 -12.57 -12.50
CA MET A 1 25.53 -12.23 -12.66
C MET A 1 25.41 -10.93 -13.45
N ASN A 2 24.57 -10.89 -14.48
CA ASN A 2 24.42 -9.70 -15.34
C ASN A 2 23.08 -9.02 -15.01
N TYR A 3 23.12 -7.71 -14.79
CA TYR A 3 21.94 -6.91 -14.45
C TYR A 3 20.80 -7.00 -15.48
N SER A 4 21.13 -6.98 -16.77
CA SER A 4 20.13 -7.15 -17.83
C SER A 4 19.40 -8.49 -17.74
N HIS A 5 20.08 -9.57 -17.29
CA HIS A 5 19.44 -10.87 -17.11
C HIS A 5 18.42 -10.86 -15.99
N LEU A 6 18.64 -10.06 -14.92
CA LEU A 6 17.65 -9.86 -13.83
C LEU A 6 16.42 -9.10 -14.35
N LYS A 7 16.63 -8.04 -15.16
CA LYS A 7 15.54 -7.33 -15.85
C LYS A 7 14.72 -8.26 -16.73
N PHE A 8 15.37 -9.14 -17.48
CA PHE A 8 14.71 -10.11 -18.35
C PHE A 8 13.86 -11.09 -17.55
N ALA A 9 14.39 -11.59 -16.43
CA ALA A 9 13.63 -12.49 -15.54
C ALA A 9 12.40 -11.79 -14.94
N LYS A 10 12.54 -10.56 -14.43
CA LYS A 10 11.41 -9.78 -13.91
C LYS A 10 10.35 -9.55 -15.00
N ALA A 11 10.74 -9.02 -16.16
CA ALA A 11 9.80 -8.78 -17.25
C ALA A 11 9.10 -10.07 -17.71
N THR A 12 9.81 -11.20 -17.78
CA THR A 12 9.21 -12.49 -18.18
C THR A 12 8.15 -12.95 -17.18
N SER A 13 8.35 -12.74 -15.88
CA SER A 13 7.35 -13.08 -14.87
C SER A 13 6.12 -12.17 -14.93
N GLU A 14 6.29 -10.88 -15.23
CA GLU A 14 5.18 -9.92 -15.33
C GLU A 14 4.30 -10.17 -16.57
N PHE A 15 4.93 -10.52 -17.69
CA PHE A 15 4.21 -10.72 -18.95
C PHE A 15 3.80 -12.18 -19.22
N ASN A 16 4.30 -13.14 -18.46
CA ASN A 16 4.11 -14.59 -18.65
C ASN A 16 4.39 -15.03 -20.11
N SER A 17 5.35 -14.36 -20.77
CA SER A 17 5.66 -14.58 -22.18
C SER A 17 7.04 -14.01 -22.53
N PHE A 18 7.93 -14.86 -23.06
CA PHE A 18 9.25 -14.42 -23.53
C PHE A 18 9.18 -13.36 -24.64
N SER A 19 8.22 -13.47 -25.56
CA SER A 19 8.09 -12.52 -26.66
C SER A 19 7.61 -11.14 -26.21
N ARG A 20 6.62 -11.10 -25.31
CA ARG A 20 6.10 -9.85 -24.73
C ARG A 20 7.15 -9.18 -23.84
N ALA A 21 7.83 -9.95 -23.01
CA ALA A 21 8.93 -9.47 -22.18
C ALA A 21 10.09 -8.91 -23.03
N ALA A 22 10.43 -9.56 -24.14
CA ALA A 22 11.47 -9.07 -25.06
C ALA A 22 11.10 -7.72 -25.68
N GLY A 23 9.84 -7.55 -26.11
CA GLY A 23 9.33 -6.26 -26.58
C GLY A 23 9.42 -5.18 -25.51
N HIS A 24 9.04 -5.49 -24.27
CA HIS A 24 9.15 -4.57 -23.14
C HIS A 24 10.60 -4.18 -22.82
N CYS A 25 11.53 -5.13 -22.92
CA CYS A 25 12.94 -4.89 -22.67
C CYS A 25 13.69 -4.31 -23.90
N HIS A 26 13.01 -4.03 -25.00
CA HIS A 26 13.59 -3.54 -26.26
C HIS A 26 14.73 -4.43 -26.82
N VAL A 27 14.56 -5.74 -26.71
CA VAL A 27 15.51 -6.73 -27.24
C VAL A 27 14.78 -7.79 -28.06
N THR A 28 15.55 -8.61 -28.80
CA THR A 28 14.97 -9.77 -29.49
C THR A 28 14.66 -10.90 -28.51
N GLN A 29 13.64 -11.69 -28.80
CA GLN A 29 13.26 -12.83 -27.95
C GLN A 29 14.41 -13.85 -27.74
N PRO A 30 15.26 -14.20 -28.76
CA PRO A 30 16.44 -15.02 -28.53
C PRO A 30 17.45 -14.37 -27.55
N THR A 31 17.64 -13.06 -27.61
CA THR A 31 18.52 -12.34 -26.67
C THR A 31 18.04 -12.46 -25.24
N LEU A 32 16.73 -12.23 -25.03
CA LEU A 32 16.11 -12.35 -23.70
C LEU A 32 16.19 -13.80 -23.18
N SER A 33 15.80 -14.77 -23.99
CA SER A 33 15.82 -16.19 -23.60
C SER A 33 17.24 -16.67 -23.27
N ASN A 34 18.25 -16.28 -24.07
CA ASN A 34 19.64 -16.58 -23.77
C ASN A 34 20.12 -15.93 -22.46
N GLY A 35 19.70 -14.69 -22.20
CA GLY A 35 20.03 -14.00 -20.94
C GLY A 35 19.47 -14.74 -19.72
N ILE A 36 18.21 -15.17 -19.79
CA ILE A 36 17.58 -15.96 -18.72
C ILE A 36 18.27 -17.30 -18.56
N SER A 37 18.56 -18.03 -19.67
CA SER A 37 19.25 -19.30 -19.62
C SER A 37 20.65 -19.20 -19.00
N LYS A 38 21.38 -18.10 -19.25
CA LYS A 38 22.68 -17.84 -18.60
C LYS A 38 22.51 -17.59 -17.11
N LEU A 39 21.49 -16.84 -16.68
CA LEU A 39 21.18 -16.62 -15.27
C LEU A 39 20.84 -17.94 -14.56
N GLU A 40 19.97 -18.75 -15.14
CA GLU A 40 19.60 -20.06 -14.62
C GLU A 40 20.81 -21.01 -14.50
N LYS A 41 21.68 -21.01 -15.51
CA LYS A 41 22.94 -21.79 -15.49
C LYS A 41 23.88 -21.34 -14.38
N GLU A 42 24.01 -20.05 -14.18
CA GLU A 42 24.84 -19.45 -13.11
C GLU A 42 24.30 -19.79 -11.72
N LEU A 43 22.96 -19.81 -11.55
CA LEU A 43 22.29 -20.15 -10.29
C LEU A 43 22.12 -21.66 -10.09
N GLY A 44 22.35 -22.48 -11.12
CA GLY A 44 22.19 -23.93 -11.05
C GLY A 44 20.73 -24.40 -10.98
N GLN A 45 19.75 -23.52 -11.15
CA GLN A 45 18.33 -23.82 -11.02
C GLN A 45 17.52 -23.10 -12.11
N LYS A 46 16.41 -23.72 -12.53
CA LYS A 46 15.46 -23.10 -13.45
C LYS A 46 14.56 -22.10 -12.72
N ILE A 47 14.40 -20.90 -13.31
CA ILE A 47 13.49 -19.86 -12.82
C ILE A 47 12.11 -20.06 -13.45
N PHE A 48 12.09 -20.47 -14.73
CA PHE A 48 10.87 -20.63 -15.51
C PHE A 48 10.71 -22.08 -16.02
N THR A 49 9.44 -22.48 -16.15
CA THR A 49 9.01 -23.72 -16.81
C THR A 49 7.98 -23.38 -17.89
N GLY A 50 7.66 -24.37 -18.75
CA GLY A 50 6.69 -24.22 -19.83
C GLY A 50 7.30 -24.05 -21.20
N THR A 51 6.50 -23.47 -22.12
CA THR A 51 6.86 -23.26 -23.54
C THR A 51 7.03 -21.75 -23.81
N THR A 52 7.46 -21.40 -25.04
CA THR A 52 7.55 -20.00 -25.47
C THR A 52 6.22 -19.24 -25.44
N ARG A 53 5.08 -19.95 -25.41
CA ARG A 53 3.72 -19.38 -25.39
C ARG A 53 3.09 -19.36 -24.01
N MET A 54 3.51 -20.23 -23.10
CA MET A 54 3.00 -20.32 -21.75
C MET A 54 4.19 -20.49 -20.80
N VAL A 55 4.50 -19.45 -20.05
CA VAL A 55 5.65 -19.37 -19.15
C VAL A 55 5.13 -19.26 -17.73
N GLU A 56 5.59 -20.17 -16.88
CA GLU A 56 5.23 -20.21 -15.47
C GLU A 56 6.52 -20.18 -14.63
N LEU A 57 6.41 -19.70 -13.40
CA LEU A 57 7.50 -19.74 -12.44
C LEU A 57 7.68 -21.17 -11.91
N THR A 58 8.93 -21.54 -11.68
CA THR A 58 9.23 -22.69 -10.82
C THR A 58 9.12 -22.29 -9.34
N PRO A 59 9.03 -23.24 -8.39
CA PRO A 59 9.11 -22.92 -6.95
C PRO A 59 10.37 -22.12 -6.58
N PHE A 60 11.49 -22.38 -7.26
CA PHE A 60 12.71 -21.58 -7.10
C PHE A 60 12.53 -20.15 -7.65
N GLY A 61 11.86 -20.01 -8.80
CA GLY A 61 11.54 -18.71 -9.39
C GLY A 61 10.68 -17.84 -8.49
N GLU A 62 9.66 -18.42 -7.84
CA GLU A 62 8.80 -17.74 -6.88
C GLU A 62 9.59 -17.17 -5.69
N ILE A 63 10.54 -17.93 -5.15
CA ILE A 63 11.42 -17.50 -4.06
C ILE A 63 12.42 -16.44 -4.53
N LEU A 64 12.93 -16.55 -5.75
CA LEU A 64 14.00 -15.70 -6.25
C LEU A 64 13.51 -14.33 -6.74
N LEU A 65 12.34 -14.25 -7.36
CA LEU A 65 11.85 -13.01 -7.99
C LEU A 65 11.72 -11.82 -7.04
N PRO A 66 11.26 -11.95 -5.78
CA PRO A 66 11.26 -10.83 -4.84
C PRO A 66 12.67 -10.25 -4.61
N THR A 67 13.69 -11.12 -4.55
CA THR A 67 15.09 -10.69 -4.40
C THR A 67 15.58 -9.98 -5.67
N ILE A 68 15.26 -10.50 -6.86
CA ILE A 68 15.55 -9.82 -8.13
C ILE A 68 14.92 -8.43 -8.19
N ALA A 69 13.63 -8.32 -7.84
CA ALA A 69 12.92 -7.04 -7.81
C ALA A 69 13.60 -6.04 -6.86
N SER A 70 14.07 -6.50 -5.70
CA SER A 70 14.80 -5.67 -4.75
C SER A 70 16.13 -5.16 -5.31
N ILE A 71 16.91 -6.00 -6.00
CA ILE A 71 18.18 -5.60 -6.65
C ILE A 71 17.93 -4.54 -7.74
N LEU A 72 16.91 -4.74 -8.58
CA LEU A 72 16.56 -3.80 -9.64
C LEU A 72 16.13 -2.44 -9.06
N ARG A 73 15.39 -2.45 -7.97
CA ARG A 73 14.99 -1.24 -7.25
C ARG A 73 16.19 -0.51 -6.64
N LEU A 74 17.12 -1.22 -6.04
CA LEU A 74 18.35 -0.62 -5.49
C LEU A 74 19.20 0.06 -6.58
N GLU A 75 19.23 -0.49 -7.78
CA GLU A 75 19.92 0.14 -8.91
C GLU A 75 19.24 1.44 -9.36
N GLU A 76 17.90 1.45 -9.43
CA GLU A 76 17.16 2.68 -9.70
C GLU A 76 17.46 3.76 -8.64
N MET A 77 17.63 3.37 -7.38
CA MET A 77 18.05 4.29 -6.30
C MET A 77 19.44 4.87 -6.52
N ILE A 78 20.41 4.08 -7.04
CA ILE A 78 21.76 4.59 -7.38
C ILE A 78 21.66 5.71 -8.43
N HIS A 79 20.90 5.48 -9.50
CA HIS A 79 20.69 6.49 -10.53
C HIS A 79 19.98 7.74 -9.99
N PHE A 80 19.00 7.53 -9.10
CA PHE A 80 18.30 8.62 -8.46
C PHE A 80 19.25 9.46 -7.57
N SER A 81 20.06 8.81 -6.71
CA SER A 81 21.03 9.50 -5.84
C SER A 81 22.09 10.26 -6.65
N ALA A 82 22.54 9.69 -7.78
CA ALA A 82 23.45 10.38 -8.68
C ALA A 82 22.80 11.64 -9.31
N LYS A 83 21.53 11.58 -9.67
CA LYS A 83 20.76 12.71 -10.18
C LYS A 83 20.55 13.79 -9.11
N GLU A 84 20.22 13.40 -7.87
CA GLU A 84 20.13 14.32 -6.74
C GLU A 84 21.47 15.05 -6.49
N PHE A 85 22.58 14.31 -6.50
CA PHE A 85 23.90 14.89 -6.32
C PHE A 85 24.27 15.87 -7.45
N SER A 86 23.86 15.59 -8.68
CA SER A 86 24.12 16.44 -9.85
C SER A 86 23.24 17.69 -9.90
N ASN A 87 22.08 17.69 -9.21
CA ASN A 87 21.13 18.80 -9.16
C ASN A 87 20.71 19.10 -7.70
N PRO A 88 21.62 19.63 -6.87
CA PRO A 88 21.37 19.87 -5.44
C PRO A 88 20.26 20.91 -5.17
N GLU A 89 19.80 21.61 -6.20
CA GLU A 89 18.69 22.57 -6.08
C GLU A 89 17.29 21.91 -6.16
N THR A 90 17.17 20.71 -6.73
CA THR A 90 15.90 20.00 -6.84
C THR A 90 15.89 18.84 -5.86
N MET A 91 15.17 18.97 -4.79
CA MET A 91 15.07 17.98 -3.75
C MET A 91 13.81 17.13 -3.91
N VAL A 92 13.97 15.82 -3.99
CA VAL A 92 12.85 14.87 -4.13
C VAL A 92 12.60 14.17 -2.78
N MET A 93 11.41 14.38 -2.23
CA MET A 93 10.95 13.70 -1.01
C MET A 93 10.14 12.46 -1.41
N LYS A 94 10.57 11.28 -0.97
CA LYS A 94 9.91 10.00 -1.26
C LYS A 94 8.98 9.62 -0.11
N ILE A 95 7.69 9.66 -0.37
CA ILE A 95 6.66 9.37 0.62
C ILE A 95 5.96 8.07 0.26
N GLY A 96 6.08 7.07 1.14
CA GLY A 96 5.29 5.85 1.05
C GLY A 96 3.89 6.06 1.63
N MET A 97 2.89 5.44 1.04
CA MET A 97 1.53 5.51 1.56
C MET A 97 0.82 4.17 1.51
N SER A 98 0.11 3.84 2.59
CA SER A 98 -0.78 2.68 2.60
C SER A 98 -1.97 2.91 1.66
N PRO A 99 -2.43 1.89 0.90
CA PRO A 99 -3.65 1.98 0.10
C PRO A 99 -4.89 2.35 0.91
N LEU A 100 -4.84 2.22 2.23
CA LEU A 100 -5.96 2.53 3.12
C LEU A 100 -6.12 4.05 3.37
N ILE A 101 -5.03 4.83 3.26
CA ILE A 101 -5.08 6.27 3.49
C ILE A 101 -5.91 6.99 2.40
N ASN A 102 -6.57 8.08 2.77
CA ASN A 102 -7.32 8.89 1.81
C ASN A 102 -6.36 9.57 0.82
N SER A 103 -6.38 9.14 -0.44
CA SER A 103 -5.50 9.68 -1.49
C SER A 103 -5.73 11.18 -1.75
N LYS A 104 -6.97 11.66 -1.62
CA LYS A 104 -7.29 13.10 -1.75
C LYS A 104 -6.62 13.91 -0.64
N PHE A 105 -6.61 13.40 0.61
CA PHE A 105 -5.90 14.02 1.72
C PHE A 105 -4.41 14.17 1.42
N VAL A 106 -3.76 13.08 1.00
CA VAL A 106 -2.32 13.07 0.69
C VAL A 106 -2.01 14.04 -0.45
N THR A 107 -2.83 14.01 -1.52
CA THR A 107 -2.63 14.90 -2.67
C THR A 107 -2.78 16.37 -2.30
N LEU A 108 -3.78 16.74 -1.50
CA LEU A 108 -3.95 18.12 -1.03
C LEU A 108 -2.77 18.57 -0.16
N LEU A 109 -2.34 17.71 0.76
CA LEU A 109 -1.24 18.01 1.68
C LEU A 109 0.10 18.19 0.94
N THR A 110 0.40 17.29 0.00
CA THR A 110 1.63 17.35 -0.79
C THR A 110 1.64 18.48 -1.80
N ASN A 111 0.50 18.76 -2.46
CA ASN A 111 0.39 19.89 -3.38
C ASN A 111 0.52 21.25 -2.65
N SER A 112 -0.05 21.38 -1.46
CA SER A 112 0.12 22.59 -0.65
C SER A 112 1.58 22.81 -0.22
N TYR A 113 2.33 21.74 0.02
CA TYR A 113 3.77 21.78 0.28
C TYR A 113 4.56 22.22 -0.96
N LYS A 114 4.30 21.62 -2.11
CA LYS A 114 4.97 21.94 -3.39
C LYS A 114 4.73 23.39 -3.81
N ALA A 115 3.53 23.92 -3.61
CA ALA A 115 3.20 25.31 -3.91
C ALA A 115 4.06 26.33 -3.13
N ARG A 116 4.50 25.97 -1.92
CA ARG A 116 5.38 26.82 -1.08
C ARG A 116 6.87 26.53 -1.27
N ASN A 117 7.21 25.38 -1.88
CA ASN A 117 8.57 24.91 -2.03
C ASN A 117 8.78 24.45 -3.49
N SER A 118 8.83 25.40 -4.42
CA SER A 118 8.83 25.14 -5.87
C SER A 118 10.05 24.33 -6.36
N LYS A 119 11.13 24.28 -5.58
CA LYS A 119 12.34 23.49 -5.85
C LYS A 119 12.24 22.06 -5.29
N HIS A 120 11.19 21.74 -4.52
CA HIS A 120 10.99 20.42 -3.93
C HIS A 120 9.98 19.63 -4.74
N GLU A 121 10.32 18.39 -5.07
CA GLU A 121 9.42 17.41 -5.65
C GLU A 121 8.97 16.41 -4.58
N VAL A 122 7.78 15.86 -4.75
CA VAL A 122 7.25 14.77 -3.90
C VAL A 122 6.92 13.60 -4.80
N LEU A 123 7.56 12.47 -4.53
CA LEU A 123 7.26 11.18 -5.15
C LEU A 123 6.43 10.35 -4.17
N LEU A 124 5.24 9.95 -4.60
CA LEU A 124 4.35 9.07 -3.84
C LEU A 124 4.51 7.62 -4.30
N VAL A 125 4.67 6.72 -3.34
CA VAL A 125 4.76 5.26 -3.56
C VAL A 125 3.67 4.58 -2.73
N GLU A 126 2.75 3.87 -3.39
CA GLU A 126 1.71 3.10 -2.71
C GLU A 126 2.13 1.64 -2.57
N GLU A 127 2.15 1.13 -1.33
CA GLU A 127 2.55 -0.23 -1.02
C GLU A 127 1.86 -0.76 0.26
N ASN A 128 1.90 -2.07 0.48
CA ASN A 128 1.41 -2.68 1.72
C ASN A 128 2.31 -2.32 2.92
N LEU A 129 1.78 -2.51 4.14
CA LEU A 129 2.46 -2.06 5.37
C LEU A 129 3.83 -2.70 5.58
N GLY A 130 3.99 -3.98 5.24
CA GLY A 130 5.27 -4.68 5.38
C GLY A 130 6.32 -4.12 4.44
N ALA A 131 5.97 -3.91 3.16
CA ALA A 131 6.86 -3.31 2.18
C ALA A 131 7.23 -1.87 2.55
N LEU A 132 6.25 -1.06 3.01
CA LEU A 132 6.51 0.31 3.46
C LEU A 132 7.48 0.36 4.64
N ASP A 133 7.35 -0.55 5.61
CA ASP A 133 8.24 -0.63 6.78
C ASP A 133 9.67 -1.01 6.35
N GLU A 134 9.82 -1.98 5.44
CA GLU A 134 11.11 -2.36 4.89
C GLU A 134 11.75 -1.25 4.06
N MET A 135 10.99 -0.61 3.17
CA MET A 135 11.47 0.50 2.34
C MET A 135 11.90 1.69 3.20
N LEU A 136 11.16 1.98 4.27
CA LEU A 136 11.56 3.03 5.22
C LEU A 136 12.87 2.66 5.94
N LYS A 137 12.99 1.43 6.47
CA LYS A 137 14.22 0.94 7.13
C LYS A 137 15.44 0.95 6.20
N ASN A 138 15.22 0.64 4.93
CA ASN A 138 16.26 0.66 3.90
C ASN A 138 16.56 2.07 3.36
N ARG A 139 15.92 3.13 3.89
CA ARG A 139 16.04 4.52 3.44
C ARG A 139 15.64 4.73 1.96
N GLU A 140 14.80 3.86 1.45
CA GLU A 140 14.19 4.00 0.12
C GLU A 140 13.06 5.02 0.13
N LEU A 141 12.48 5.27 1.30
CA LEU A 141 11.47 6.28 1.59
C LEU A 141 11.95 7.19 2.73
N ASP A 142 11.64 8.46 2.65
CA ASP A 142 11.94 9.45 3.69
C ASP A 142 10.87 9.42 4.79
N LEU A 143 9.63 9.12 4.42
CA LEU A 143 8.47 9.17 5.30
C LEU A 143 7.42 8.18 4.79
N VAL A 144 6.66 7.56 5.71
CA VAL A 144 5.51 6.73 5.36
C VAL A 144 4.23 7.22 6.04
N LEU A 145 3.11 7.14 5.32
CA LEU A 145 1.77 7.49 5.77
C LEU A 145 0.97 6.21 5.94
N VAL A 146 0.67 5.85 7.19
CA VAL A 146 0.15 4.52 7.53
C VAL A 146 -0.98 4.59 8.56
N PRO A 147 -1.86 3.58 8.60
CA PRO A 147 -2.83 3.43 9.69
C PRO A 147 -2.11 3.11 11.02
N ILE A 148 -2.69 3.58 12.12
CA ILE A 148 -2.27 3.21 13.46
C ILE A 148 -2.91 1.86 13.82
N VAL A 149 -2.19 0.77 13.57
CA VAL A 149 -2.65 -0.60 13.91
C VAL A 149 -2.40 -0.90 15.39
N LYS A 150 -1.23 -0.53 15.89
CA LYS A 150 -0.85 -0.64 17.30
C LYS A 150 -0.25 0.69 17.75
N LYS A 151 -0.64 1.16 18.94
CA LYS A 151 0.03 2.30 19.56
C LYS A 151 1.48 1.91 19.87
N THR A 152 2.37 2.17 18.96
CA THR A 152 3.81 2.11 19.18
C THR A 152 4.28 3.50 19.59
N SER A 153 5.09 3.59 20.65
CA SER A 153 5.78 4.82 21.04
C SER A 153 6.95 5.08 20.07
N ALA A 154 6.67 5.18 18.79
CA ALA A 154 7.67 5.58 17.80
C ALA A 154 8.10 7.02 18.11
N ARG A 155 9.39 7.25 18.31
CA ARG A 155 9.95 8.59 18.63
C ARG A 155 9.71 9.61 17.51
N ASN A 156 9.49 9.13 16.30
CA ASN A 156 9.37 9.93 15.08
C ASN A 156 8.04 9.58 14.40
N SER A 157 6.94 10.06 14.95
CA SER A 157 5.61 9.96 14.34
C SER A 157 4.80 11.25 14.53
N LEU A 158 3.90 11.49 13.59
CA LEU A 158 2.96 12.60 13.59
C LEU A 158 1.57 12.06 13.32
N PRO A 159 0.60 12.18 14.26
CA PRO A 159 -0.80 11.93 13.97
C PRO A 159 -1.28 12.81 12.82
N LEU A 160 -2.04 12.24 11.88
CA LEU A 160 -2.55 12.96 10.72
C LEU A 160 -4.03 13.28 10.88
N TYR A 161 -4.89 12.27 10.83
CA TYR A 161 -6.33 12.43 10.94
C TYR A 161 -7.01 11.13 11.37
N ASP A 162 -8.25 11.28 11.82
CA ASP A 162 -9.15 10.17 12.09
C ASP A 162 -10.23 10.12 11.02
N GLU A 163 -10.64 8.91 10.65
CA GLU A 163 -11.75 8.68 9.74
C GLU A 163 -12.77 7.72 10.34
N ASP A 164 -14.06 8.03 10.19
CA ASP A 164 -15.12 7.18 10.72
C ASP A 164 -15.20 5.86 9.95
N LEU A 165 -15.49 4.79 10.68
CA LEU A 165 -15.73 3.47 10.13
C LEU A 165 -17.19 3.24 9.82
N PHE A 166 -17.44 2.61 8.68
CA PHE A 166 -18.77 2.27 8.19
C PHE A 166 -18.90 0.77 7.97
N PHE A 167 -20.08 0.28 8.30
CA PHE A 167 -20.53 -1.07 8.05
C PHE A 167 -21.27 -1.13 6.72
N ILE A 168 -20.97 -2.15 5.92
CA ILE A 168 -21.62 -2.46 4.65
C ILE A 168 -22.18 -3.88 4.75
N ASP A 169 -23.44 -4.04 4.36
CA ASP A 169 -24.12 -5.32 4.28
C ASP A 169 -25.05 -5.33 3.08
N HIS A 170 -25.48 -6.51 2.63
CA HIS A 170 -26.43 -6.69 1.54
C HIS A 170 -27.83 -6.15 1.88
N ALA A 171 -28.23 -6.24 3.15
CA ALA A 171 -29.52 -5.75 3.58
C ALA A 171 -29.53 -4.22 3.59
N ASP A 172 -30.38 -3.62 2.76
CA ASP A 172 -30.69 -2.20 2.86
C ASP A 172 -31.32 -1.90 4.22
N SER A 173 -30.66 -1.04 4.98
CA SER A 173 -31.16 -0.55 6.25
C SER A 173 -31.48 0.94 6.12
N PRO A 174 -32.64 1.40 6.56
CA PRO A 174 -32.95 2.81 6.64
C PRO A 174 -32.13 3.51 7.74
N GLU A 175 -31.52 2.73 8.66
CA GLU A 175 -30.68 3.26 9.72
C GLU A 175 -29.33 3.72 9.17
N THR A 176 -28.95 4.95 9.48
CA THR A 176 -27.64 5.52 9.11
C THR A 176 -26.51 5.13 10.06
N ASN A 177 -26.85 4.57 11.22
CA ASN A 177 -25.93 4.20 12.29
C ASN A 177 -26.18 2.78 12.77
N VAL A 178 -25.10 2.10 13.19
CA VAL A 178 -25.17 0.76 13.77
C VAL A 178 -24.23 0.64 14.97
N LEU A 179 -24.68 -0.06 16.00
CA LEU A 179 -23.81 -0.40 17.13
C LEU A 179 -22.97 -1.62 16.81
N ILE A 180 -21.70 -1.60 17.20
CA ILE A 180 -20.75 -2.69 16.94
C ILE A 180 -21.22 -4.05 17.47
N ASN A 181 -21.95 -4.07 18.60
CA ASN A 181 -22.47 -5.30 19.18
C ASN A 181 -23.55 -5.97 18.32
N LYS A 182 -24.29 -5.21 17.50
CA LYS A 182 -25.34 -5.74 16.60
C LYS A 182 -24.74 -6.44 15.37
N ILE A 183 -23.51 -6.12 14.98
CA ILE A 183 -22.89 -6.66 13.77
C ILE A 183 -21.87 -7.76 14.05
N ARG A 184 -21.46 -8.01 15.29
CA ARG A 184 -20.42 -8.97 15.65
C ARG A 184 -20.65 -10.40 15.16
N GLU A 185 -21.92 -10.82 15.10
CA GLU A 185 -22.30 -12.18 14.68
C GLU A 185 -22.29 -12.36 13.14
N LYS A 186 -22.10 -11.28 12.39
CA LYS A 186 -22.03 -11.33 10.93
C LYS A 186 -20.73 -12.00 10.47
N THR A 187 -20.76 -12.56 9.26
CA THR A 187 -19.55 -13.05 8.58
C THR A 187 -18.94 -11.93 7.77
N PHE A 188 -17.66 -11.66 7.98
CA PHE A 188 -16.98 -10.53 7.34
C PHE A 188 -16.06 -11.00 6.21
N VAL A 189 -16.14 -10.32 5.08
CA VAL A 189 -15.12 -10.41 4.03
C VAL A 189 -13.90 -9.61 4.50
N MET A 190 -12.72 -10.21 4.36
CA MET A 190 -11.47 -9.60 4.78
C MET A 190 -10.58 -9.24 3.58
N VAL A 191 -9.67 -8.30 3.78
CA VAL A 191 -8.51 -8.05 2.91
C VAL A 191 -7.29 -8.82 3.44
N PRO A 192 -6.21 -8.98 2.67
CA PRO A 192 -4.97 -9.55 3.18
C PRO A 192 -4.45 -8.79 4.41
N ASP A 193 -3.85 -9.53 5.35
CA ASP A 193 -3.37 -8.97 6.63
C ASP A 193 -2.28 -7.89 6.44
N SER A 194 -1.55 -7.97 5.34
CA SER A 194 -0.57 -6.95 4.93
C SER A 194 -1.15 -5.55 4.73
N CYS A 195 -2.46 -5.41 4.58
CA CYS A 195 -3.13 -4.11 4.41
C CYS A 195 -3.42 -3.39 5.74
N GLY A 196 -3.35 -4.07 6.90
CA GLY A 196 -3.61 -3.50 8.23
C GLY A 196 -5.10 -3.36 8.60
N LEU A 197 -6.03 -3.32 7.64
CA LEU A 197 -7.46 -3.20 7.91
C LEU A 197 -8.01 -4.42 8.65
N SER A 198 -7.64 -5.64 8.23
CA SER A 198 -8.15 -6.88 8.81
C SER A 198 -7.76 -7.04 10.28
N GLU A 199 -6.56 -6.62 10.69
CA GLU A 199 -6.16 -6.64 12.10
C GLU A 199 -7.04 -5.70 12.95
N ILE A 200 -7.36 -4.52 12.41
CA ILE A 200 -8.23 -3.55 13.10
C ILE A 200 -9.66 -4.03 13.13
N MET A 201 -10.18 -4.61 12.05
CA MET A 201 -11.51 -5.23 12.03
C MET A 201 -11.63 -6.33 13.10
N ARG A 202 -10.66 -7.25 13.16
CA ARG A 202 -10.60 -8.28 14.20
C ARG A 202 -10.58 -7.67 15.60
N SER A 203 -9.74 -6.65 15.81
CA SER A 203 -9.63 -5.96 17.10
C SER A 203 -10.94 -5.29 17.51
N LEU A 204 -11.65 -4.66 16.56
CA LEU A 204 -12.93 -3.98 16.78
C LEU A 204 -14.06 -4.98 17.09
N LEU A 205 -14.08 -6.13 16.41
CA LEU A 205 -15.12 -7.15 16.54
C LEU A 205 -14.88 -8.09 17.73
N ARG A 206 -13.62 -8.26 18.16
CA ARG A 206 -13.23 -9.20 19.20
C ARG A 206 -13.82 -8.84 20.56
N THR A 207 -14.25 -9.88 21.28
CA THR A 207 -14.58 -9.82 22.73
C THR A 207 -13.97 -11.03 23.42
N THR A 208 -14.11 -11.12 24.75
CA THR A 208 -13.66 -12.30 25.53
C THR A 208 -14.37 -13.61 25.13
N ARG A 209 -15.50 -13.54 24.42
CA ARG A 209 -16.34 -14.69 24.05
C ARG A 209 -16.53 -14.88 22.56
N HIS A 210 -16.14 -13.91 21.72
CA HIS A 210 -16.36 -13.94 20.27
C HIS A 210 -15.11 -13.49 19.51
N GLU A 211 -14.77 -14.24 18.49
CA GLU A 211 -13.86 -13.85 17.42
C GLU A 211 -14.66 -13.48 16.18
N ALA A 212 -14.08 -12.68 15.29
CA ALA A 212 -14.72 -12.33 14.04
C ALA A 212 -14.92 -13.58 13.17
N LYS A 213 -16.15 -13.78 12.66
CA LYS A 213 -16.41 -14.80 11.64
C LYS A 213 -15.93 -14.26 10.30
N GLU A 214 -14.99 -14.95 9.66
CA GLU A 214 -14.40 -14.53 8.41
C GLU A 214 -14.94 -15.38 7.25
N TYR A 215 -15.25 -14.73 6.13
CA TYR A 215 -15.49 -15.40 4.86
C TYR A 215 -14.17 -16.03 4.36
N GLU A 216 -14.23 -17.22 3.79
CA GLU A 216 -13.02 -17.97 3.37
C GLU A 216 -12.21 -17.23 2.28
N GLY A 217 -12.88 -16.50 1.38
CA GLY A 217 -12.23 -15.69 0.35
C GLY A 217 -11.71 -14.35 0.89
N LYS A 218 -10.66 -13.83 0.26
CA LYS A 218 -10.10 -12.50 0.58
C LYS A 218 -10.20 -11.56 -0.60
N ALA A 219 -10.70 -10.34 -0.38
CA ALA A 219 -10.72 -9.29 -1.38
C ALA A 219 -9.34 -8.62 -1.45
N LEU A 220 -8.78 -8.46 -2.66
CA LEU A 220 -7.48 -7.82 -2.85
C LEU A 220 -7.57 -6.27 -2.87
N SER A 221 -8.76 -5.72 -3.05
CA SER A 221 -8.99 -4.27 -3.03
C SER A 221 -10.20 -3.90 -2.19
N TYR A 222 -10.23 -2.67 -1.69
CA TYR A 222 -11.35 -2.15 -0.90
C TYR A 222 -12.63 -2.00 -1.74
N GLN A 223 -12.50 -1.77 -3.04
CA GLN A 223 -13.64 -1.74 -3.95
C GLN A 223 -14.29 -3.11 -4.05
N VAL A 224 -13.51 -4.15 -4.33
CA VAL A 224 -14.00 -5.54 -4.37
C VAL A 224 -14.61 -5.95 -3.02
N LEU A 225 -13.96 -5.57 -1.91
CA LEU A 225 -14.49 -5.80 -0.56
C LEU A 225 -15.88 -5.18 -0.38
N SER A 226 -16.04 -3.92 -0.78
CA SER A 226 -17.29 -3.18 -0.73
C SER A 226 -18.38 -3.81 -1.62
N ASP A 227 -18.02 -4.17 -2.85
CA ASP A 227 -18.92 -4.80 -3.82
C ASP A 227 -19.39 -6.19 -3.33
N TRP A 228 -18.48 -7.02 -2.83
CA TRP A 228 -18.84 -8.33 -2.29
C TRP A 228 -19.79 -8.22 -1.09
N ALA A 229 -19.53 -7.28 -0.19
CA ALA A 229 -20.39 -7.05 0.95
C ALA A 229 -21.80 -6.56 0.54
N SER A 230 -21.89 -5.63 -0.40
CA SER A 230 -23.16 -5.13 -0.91
C SER A 230 -24.00 -6.18 -1.67
N HIS A 231 -23.33 -7.22 -2.21
CA HIS A 231 -23.99 -8.33 -2.92
C HIS A 231 -24.21 -9.59 -2.04
N GLY A 232 -23.95 -9.53 -0.73
CA GLY A 232 -24.31 -10.59 0.21
C GLY A 232 -23.32 -11.74 0.38
N LEU A 233 -22.06 -11.59 -0.12
CA LEU A 233 -21.00 -12.58 0.14
C LEU A 233 -20.48 -12.53 1.58
N GLY A 234 -20.90 -11.55 2.34
CA GLY A 234 -20.54 -11.29 3.73
C GLY A 234 -20.73 -9.80 4.02
N SER A 235 -20.28 -9.35 5.16
CA SER A 235 -20.31 -7.92 5.54
C SER A 235 -18.90 -7.33 5.45
N ALA A 236 -18.79 -6.00 5.41
CA ALA A 236 -17.50 -5.30 5.44
C ALA A 236 -17.50 -4.13 6.42
N ILE A 237 -16.30 -3.76 6.87
CA ILE A 237 -16.04 -2.53 7.63
C ILE A 237 -14.97 -1.77 6.89
N LEU A 238 -15.26 -0.52 6.50
CA LEU A 238 -14.36 0.33 5.74
C LEU A 238 -14.37 1.77 6.27
N PRO A 239 -13.25 2.50 6.16
CA PRO A 239 -13.28 3.95 6.30
C PRO A 239 -14.06 4.58 5.15
N ARG A 240 -14.72 5.72 5.42
CA ARG A 240 -15.61 6.39 4.47
C ARG A 240 -14.97 6.62 3.08
N SER A 241 -13.71 7.02 3.07
CA SER A 241 -12.98 7.34 1.83
C SER A 241 -12.77 6.15 0.89
N LYS A 242 -12.98 4.92 1.37
CA LYS A 242 -12.83 3.68 0.59
C LYS A 242 -14.16 3.10 0.12
N ILE A 243 -15.26 3.77 0.40
CA ILE A 243 -16.61 3.32 0.02
C ILE A 243 -17.13 4.22 -1.10
N LEU A 244 -17.56 3.61 -2.20
CA LEU A 244 -18.15 4.34 -3.32
C LEU A 244 -19.46 5.03 -2.90
N PRO A 245 -19.79 6.20 -3.47
CA PRO A 245 -20.95 7.00 -3.05
C PRO A 245 -22.29 6.26 -3.11
N HIS A 246 -22.46 5.37 -4.09
CA HIS A 246 -23.70 4.61 -4.31
C HIS A 246 -23.88 3.40 -3.38
N ILE A 247 -22.86 3.02 -2.62
CA ILE A 247 -22.94 1.89 -1.69
C ILE A 247 -23.65 2.32 -0.42
N SER A 248 -24.71 1.59 -0.05
CA SER A 248 -25.41 1.75 1.23
C SER A 248 -24.47 1.40 2.39
N LYS A 249 -24.46 2.23 3.43
CA LYS A 249 -23.54 2.09 4.56
C LYS A 249 -24.08 2.70 5.83
N GLN A 250 -23.71 2.11 6.96
CA GLN A 250 -24.09 2.58 8.29
C GLN A 250 -22.82 2.97 9.07
N ARG A 251 -22.82 4.14 9.73
CA ARG A 251 -21.73 4.55 10.60
C ARG A 251 -21.70 3.66 11.83
N ILE A 252 -20.52 3.14 12.17
CA ILE A 252 -20.35 2.25 13.32
C ILE A 252 -20.14 3.05 14.61
N PHE A 253 -20.87 2.68 15.66
CA PHE A 253 -20.70 3.23 16.98
C PHE A 253 -20.25 2.17 17.99
N ASN A 254 -19.24 2.53 18.79
CA ASN A 254 -18.85 1.80 19.98
C ASN A 254 -19.51 2.47 21.19
N ALA A 255 -20.66 1.98 21.60
CA ALA A 255 -21.54 2.62 22.56
C ALA A 255 -22.01 4.02 22.09
N ILE A 256 -21.42 5.09 22.60
CA ILE A 256 -21.84 6.49 22.31
C ILE A 256 -20.93 7.15 21.26
N LYS A 257 -19.69 6.67 21.10
CA LYS A 257 -18.69 7.29 20.20
C LYS A 257 -18.62 6.55 18.87
N PRO A 258 -18.48 7.27 17.74
CA PRO A 258 -18.21 6.63 16.47
C PRO A 258 -16.89 5.86 16.52
N ALA A 259 -16.88 4.68 15.91
CA ALA A 259 -15.66 3.92 15.70
C ALA A 259 -14.81 4.63 14.62
N LYS A 260 -13.55 4.82 14.90
CA LYS A 260 -12.64 5.57 14.04
C LYS A 260 -11.39 4.77 13.69
N PHE A 261 -10.84 5.13 12.58
CA PHE A 261 -9.57 4.68 12.06
C PHE A 261 -8.60 5.86 12.05
N SER A 262 -7.44 5.69 12.68
CA SER A 262 -6.46 6.77 12.80
C SER A 262 -5.28 6.55 11.89
N PHE A 263 -4.72 7.62 11.34
CA PHE A 263 -3.56 7.60 10.46
C PHE A 263 -2.45 8.45 11.03
N GLU A 264 -1.20 8.05 10.76
CA GLU A 264 0.01 8.77 11.16
C GLU A 264 1.05 8.78 10.05
N ALA A 265 1.92 9.77 10.10
CA ALA A 265 3.18 9.79 9.38
C ALA A 265 4.29 9.24 10.27
N LYS A 266 5.20 8.43 9.71
CA LYS A 266 6.38 7.88 10.40
C LYS A 266 7.64 8.12 9.60
N TRP A 267 8.78 8.34 10.31
CA TRP A 267 10.10 8.49 9.69
C TRP A 267 11.19 7.96 10.64
N LEU A 268 12.40 7.67 10.12
CA LEU A 268 13.47 7.06 10.91
C LEU A 268 14.38 8.06 11.62
N GLU A 269 14.77 9.11 10.94
CA GLU A 269 15.85 9.99 11.40
C GLU A 269 15.30 11.23 12.14
N LYS A 270 16.20 11.90 12.87
CA LYS A 270 15.91 13.24 13.38
C LYS A 270 15.61 14.15 12.21
N GLU A 271 14.60 15.00 12.39
CA GLU A 271 14.16 15.98 11.43
C GLU A 271 15.32 16.90 11.01
N ASN A 272 15.94 16.66 9.87
CA ASN A 272 17.01 17.47 9.31
C ASN A 272 16.63 17.99 7.93
N GLY A 273 16.98 19.23 7.63
CA GLY A 273 16.83 19.81 6.30
C GLY A 273 15.38 19.74 5.75
N PRO A 274 15.18 19.24 4.53
CA PRO A 274 13.91 19.26 3.85
C PRO A 274 12.83 18.36 4.42
N LEU A 275 13.22 17.20 5.02
CA LEU A 275 12.28 16.34 5.73
C LEU A 275 11.65 17.11 6.90
N ASN A 276 12.44 17.90 7.63
CA ASN A 276 11.91 18.78 8.67
C ASN A 276 10.91 19.79 8.12
N ASN A 277 11.22 20.43 6.98
CA ASN A 277 10.30 21.40 6.35
C ASN A 277 8.97 20.72 5.95
N LEU A 278 9.04 19.50 5.41
CA LEU A 278 7.85 18.71 5.07
C LEU A 278 7.02 18.38 6.32
N ILE A 279 7.67 17.90 7.39
CA ILE A 279 7.00 17.54 8.65
C ILE A 279 6.37 18.76 9.32
N GLN A 280 7.06 19.91 9.34
CA GLN A 280 6.50 21.15 9.88
C GLN A 280 5.32 21.65 9.05
N HIS A 281 5.40 21.52 7.71
CA HIS A 281 4.27 21.81 6.84
C HIS A 281 3.08 20.89 7.14
N PHE A 282 3.30 19.59 7.33
CA PHE A 282 2.25 18.67 7.73
C PHE A 282 1.63 19.07 9.06
N LYS A 283 2.44 19.29 10.10
CA LYS A 283 1.97 19.76 11.42
C LYS A 283 1.07 20.99 11.34
N SER A 284 1.38 21.91 10.44
CA SER A 284 0.64 23.18 10.31
C SER A 284 -0.64 23.10 9.47
N ASN A 285 -0.79 22.09 8.61
CA ASN A 285 -1.89 22.04 7.62
C ASN A 285 -2.81 20.83 7.74
N VAL A 286 -2.40 19.82 8.53
CA VAL A 286 -3.17 18.56 8.69
C VAL A 286 -4.60 18.82 9.16
N ASP A 287 -4.79 19.65 10.18
CA ASP A 287 -6.12 19.91 10.76
C ASP A 287 -7.06 20.63 9.79
N ASP A 288 -6.55 21.58 9.02
CA ASP A 288 -7.37 22.32 8.05
C ASP A 288 -7.78 21.45 6.87
N ILE A 289 -6.83 20.64 6.35
CA ILE A 289 -7.09 19.72 5.23
C ILE A 289 -8.05 18.62 5.68
N SER A 290 -7.87 18.06 6.88
CA SER A 290 -8.72 16.99 7.38
C SER A 290 -10.16 17.45 7.61
N ARG A 291 -10.37 18.65 8.12
CA ARG A 291 -11.70 19.26 8.27
C ARG A 291 -12.40 19.45 6.93
N GLY A 292 -11.69 19.97 5.91
CA GLY A 292 -12.24 20.14 4.56
C GLY A 292 -12.56 18.83 3.81
N LEU A 293 -12.17 17.65 4.36
CA LEU A 293 -12.53 16.34 3.81
C LEU A 293 -13.71 15.69 4.53
N ALA A 294 -14.07 16.19 5.71
CA ALA A 294 -15.18 15.67 6.51
C ALA A 294 -16.55 16.21 6.06
N GLU A 295 -16.54 17.32 5.30
CA GLU A 295 -17.71 17.90 4.60
C GLU A 295 -17.94 17.21 3.25
#